data_e66a6d7853404434e097ab3314e88da3
#
_entry.id   e66a6d7853404434e097ab3314e88da3
#
_cell.length_a   1.000
_cell.length_b   1.000
_cell.length_c   1.000
_cell.angle_alpha   90.00
_cell.angle_beta   90.00
_cell.angle_gamma   90.00
#
_symmetry.space_group_name_H-M   'P 1'
#
loop_
_entity.id
_entity.type
_entity.pdbx_description
1 polymer ?
#
loop_
_entity_poly.entity_id
_entity_poly.type
_entity_poly.pdbx_seq_one_letter_code
_entity_poly.pdbx_strand_id
1 'polypeptide(L)'
;MSNIIDKYNVSVPRYTSYPPANYFHELQASDYLEAVARSNGEGSNKLSFYLHMPFCKRLCHYCGCNSYIMPSAGDTVTKYIDAIHKEIDLVTAHIDKTRPISQIHFGGGSPTAMPTSVLKEINEHLLSLFPTIEKPEIAIECHPGYLTEEDWTNLTNSHFNRFSIGVQDLDEKVLKTVGRTPSNLPLETIMGILRNAGATVNMDFLFGLPYQTPESFAKNIELAIKLHPDRLVTFSYGHVPWVFKRQQVLEKHGLPQPEVKQQMYDTAANLLHEAGYKSIGLDHFVLPEDELYKALEQGLLHRNFQGYCTRR
;
A
#
# COMPACT_ATOMS: atom_id res chain seq x y z
N MET A 1 -31.25 14.17 20.71
CA MET A 1 -30.88 13.03 19.85
C MET A 1 -29.36 13.06 19.76
N SER A 2 -28.68 11.99 20.17
CA SER A 2 -27.21 11.91 19.97
C SER A 2 -26.93 12.00 18.48
N ASN A 3 -25.98 12.84 18.10
CA ASN A 3 -25.53 12.94 16.72
C ASN A 3 -25.08 11.53 16.24
N ILE A 4 -25.41 11.16 15.01
CA ILE A 4 -25.03 9.86 14.43
C ILE A 4 -23.51 9.67 14.46
N ILE A 5 -22.77 10.76 14.30
CA ILE A 5 -21.31 10.78 14.38
C ILE A 5 -20.85 10.35 15.77
N ASP A 6 -21.41 10.93 16.84
CA ASP A 6 -21.07 10.57 18.24
C ASP A 6 -21.34 9.10 18.53
N LYS A 7 -22.45 8.58 17.99
CA LYS A 7 -22.85 7.18 18.18
C LYS A 7 -21.85 6.19 17.56
N TYR A 8 -21.31 6.51 16.39
CA TYR A 8 -20.47 5.59 15.61
C TYR A 8 -18.98 5.97 15.61
N ASN A 9 -18.60 7.10 16.24
CA ASN A 9 -17.20 7.47 16.43
C ASN A 9 -16.55 6.67 17.56
N VAL A 10 -16.52 5.36 17.40
CA VAL A 10 -15.92 4.43 18.35
C VAL A 10 -14.76 3.69 17.68
N SER A 11 -13.71 3.43 18.46
CA SER A 11 -12.59 2.63 17.97
C SER A 11 -13.04 1.20 17.74
N VAL A 12 -12.96 0.74 16.49
CA VAL A 12 -13.27 -0.63 16.10
C VAL A 12 -12.07 -1.25 15.40
N PRO A 13 -11.85 -2.57 15.54
CA PRO A 13 -10.83 -3.26 14.78
C PRO A 13 -11.09 -3.12 13.26
N ARG A 14 -10.05 -2.80 12.50
CA ARG A 14 -10.14 -2.82 11.04
C ARG A 14 -9.91 -4.24 10.54
N TYR A 15 -10.98 -4.86 10.06
CA TYR A 15 -10.89 -6.19 9.44
C TYR A 15 -10.44 -6.05 7.99
N THR A 16 -9.24 -6.53 7.70
CA THR A 16 -8.65 -6.49 6.36
C THR A 16 -8.65 -7.86 5.68
N SER A 17 -8.90 -8.92 6.45
CA SER A 17 -8.97 -10.30 5.96
C SER A 17 -9.97 -11.12 6.77
N TYR A 18 -10.37 -12.28 6.29
CA TYR A 18 -11.19 -13.24 7.00
C TYR A 18 -10.51 -14.62 6.95
N PRO A 19 -10.18 -15.22 8.11
CA PRO A 19 -10.36 -14.66 9.46
C PRO A 19 -9.47 -13.44 9.68
N PRO A 20 -9.89 -12.48 10.55
CA PRO A 20 -9.05 -11.34 10.90
C PRO A 20 -7.84 -11.77 11.73
N ALA A 21 -6.77 -10.98 11.71
CA ALA A 21 -5.47 -11.34 12.28
C ALA A 21 -5.49 -11.68 13.78
N ASN A 22 -6.46 -11.17 14.54
CA ASN A 22 -6.63 -11.51 15.94
C ASN A 22 -7.07 -12.97 16.20
N TYR A 23 -7.47 -13.70 15.16
CA TYR A 23 -7.74 -15.14 15.20
C TYR A 23 -6.57 -16.00 14.73
N PHE A 24 -5.46 -15.40 14.35
CA PHE A 24 -4.27 -16.14 13.97
C PHE A 24 -3.70 -16.85 15.21
N HIS A 25 -3.21 -18.04 15.02
CA HIS A 25 -2.57 -18.88 16.04
C HIS A 25 -1.26 -19.43 15.49
N GLU A 26 -0.45 -19.98 16.37
CA GLU A 26 0.79 -20.64 15.96
C GLU A 26 0.50 -21.84 15.07
N LEU A 27 1.27 -21.97 13.99
CA LEU A 27 1.25 -23.10 13.07
C LEU A 27 2.56 -23.88 13.18
N GLN A 28 2.45 -25.19 13.06
CA GLN A 28 3.63 -26.03 12.87
C GLN A 28 4.07 -25.95 11.39
N ALA A 29 5.35 -26.18 11.14
CA ALA A 29 5.88 -26.20 9.77
C ALA A 29 5.17 -27.25 8.89
N SER A 30 4.75 -28.39 9.47
CA SER A 30 3.95 -29.42 8.80
C SER A 30 2.63 -28.88 8.30
N ASP A 31 1.89 -28.12 9.12
CA ASP A 31 0.56 -27.58 8.77
C ASP A 31 0.68 -26.60 7.60
N TYR A 32 1.74 -25.79 7.59
CA TYR A 32 2.05 -24.89 6.50
C TYR A 32 2.36 -25.64 5.20
N LEU A 33 3.22 -26.65 5.24
CA LEU A 33 3.57 -27.45 4.07
C LEU A 33 2.39 -28.23 3.51
N GLU A 34 1.51 -28.77 4.37
CA GLU A 34 0.25 -29.39 3.95
C GLU A 34 -0.68 -28.39 3.25
N ALA A 35 -0.78 -27.14 3.77
CA ALA A 35 -1.58 -26.10 3.14
C ALA A 35 -1.02 -25.73 1.75
N VAL A 36 0.29 -25.62 1.60
CA VAL A 36 0.95 -25.40 0.31
C VAL A 36 0.68 -26.56 -0.65
N ALA A 37 0.83 -27.81 -0.19
CA ALA A 37 0.55 -28.99 -1.01
C ALA A 37 -0.90 -29.03 -1.48
N ARG A 38 -1.86 -28.79 -0.58
CA ARG A 38 -3.29 -28.71 -0.97
C ARG A 38 -3.54 -27.63 -2.01
N SER A 39 -2.89 -26.46 -1.90
CA SER A 39 -3.07 -25.37 -2.84
C SER A 39 -2.67 -25.73 -4.28
N ASN A 40 -1.85 -26.75 -4.47
CA ASN A 40 -1.47 -27.23 -5.81
C ASN A 40 -2.62 -27.97 -6.53
N GLY A 41 -3.55 -28.56 -5.78
CA GLY A 41 -4.69 -29.29 -6.33
C GLY A 41 -6.05 -28.64 -6.14
N GLU A 42 -6.12 -27.58 -5.29
CA GLU A 42 -7.37 -26.95 -4.91
C GLU A 42 -7.35 -25.44 -5.19
N GLY A 43 -8.48 -24.86 -5.56
CA GLY A 43 -8.63 -23.42 -5.75
C GLY A 43 -8.06 -22.90 -7.06
N SER A 44 -7.46 -21.71 -7.01
CA SER A 44 -6.86 -21.06 -8.19
C SER A 44 -5.56 -21.75 -8.62
N ASN A 45 -5.41 -21.96 -9.92
CA ASN A 45 -4.13 -22.43 -10.48
C ASN A 45 -3.06 -21.32 -10.55
N LYS A 46 -3.39 -20.08 -10.20
CA LYS A 46 -2.48 -18.93 -10.26
C LYS A 46 -1.81 -18.70 -8.92
N LEU A 47 -0.65 -18.05 -8.97
CA LEU A 47 0.13 -17.68 -7.79
C LEU A 47 0.09 -16.16 -7.58
N SER A 48 -0.02 -15.74 -6.33
CA SER A 48 0.16 -14.37 -5.88
C SER A 48 1.18 -14.35 -4.73
N PHE A 49 2.23 -13.54 -4.86
CA PHE A 49 3.28 -13.40 -3.86
C PHE A 49 3.23 -12.02 -3.22
N TYR A 50 3.36 -11.98 -1.91
CA TYR A 50 3.59 -10.74 -1.16
C TYR A 50 4.96 -10.79 -0.50
N LEU A 51 5.77 -9.77 -0.75
CA LEU A 51 7.09 -9.60 -0.16
C LEU A 51 7.05 -8.41 0.80
N HIS A 52 7.35 -8.69 2.06
CA HIS A 52 7.36 -7.66 3.10
C HIS A 52 8.73 -7.03 3.23
N MET A 53 8.84 -5.72 2.95
CA MET A 53 10.07 -4.94 3.15
C MET A 53 9.90 -4.10 4.43
N PRO A 54 10.41 -4.54 5.59
CA PRO A 54 10.07 -3.91 6.87
C PRO A 54 10.80 -2.60 7.13
N PHE A 55 11.72 -2.19 6.27
CA PHE A 55 12.59 -1.04 6.54
C PHE A 55 12.01 0.27 5.99
N CYS A 56 12.21 1.35 6.79
CA CYS A 56 11.97 2.72 6.38
C CYS A 56 13.21 3.56 6.69
N LYS A 57 13.55 4.53 5.86
CA LYS A 57 14.64 5.49 6.18
C LYS A 57 14.27 6.34 7.41
N ARG A 58 12.96 6.56 7.64
CA ARG A 58 12.40 7.25 8.81
C ARG A 58 11.01 6.71 9.11
N LEU A 59 10.65 6.57 10.40
CA LEU A 59 9.31 6.19 10.82
C LEU A 59 8.43 7.43 10.97
N CYS A 60 7.34 7.49 10.20
CA CYS A 60 6.33 8.53 10.36
C CYS A 60 5.57 8.35 11.68
N HIS A 61 5.21 9.46 12.33
CA HIS A 61 4.56 9.42 13.64
C HIS A 61 3.15 8.77 13.60
N TYR A 62 2.44 8.87 12.49
CA TYR A 62 1.10 8.28 12.32
C TYR A 62 1.12 6.77 12.03
N CYS A 63 2.24 6.22 11.57
CA CYS A 63 2.28 4.91 10.93
C CYS A 63 2.00 3.76 11.90
N GLY A 64 1.11 2.84 11.50
CA GLY A 64 0.79 1.60 12.19
C GLY A 64 1.30 0.34 11.51
N CYS A 65 2.13 0.47 10.45
CA CYS A 65 2.68 -0.68 9.74
C CYS A 65 3.75 -1.40 10.58
N ASN A 66 3.92 -2.69 10.31
CA ASN A 66 5.03 -3.47 10.86
C ASN A 66 6.32 -3.05 10.15
N SER A 67 6.99 -2.05 10.70
CA SER A 67 8.15 -1.41 10.10
C SER A 67 9.18 -0.97 11.12
N TYR A 68 10.44 -0.95 10.69
CA TYR A 68 11.61 -0.61 11.49
C TYR A 68 12.45 0.45 10.78
N ILE A 69 13.19 1.24 11.55
CA ILE A 69 14.18 2.14 10.97
C ILE A 69 15.28 1.30 10.34
N MET A 70 15.64 1.62 9.10
CA MET A 70 16.76 0.99 8.41
C MET A 70 18.05 1.20 9.22
N PRO A 71 18.76 0.13 9.57
CA PRO A 71 20.03 0.25 10.26
C PRO A 71 21.05 1.07 9.45
N SER A 72 21.74 1.99 10.11
CA SER A 72 22.78 2.82 9.49
C SER A 72 24.11 2.11 9.29
N ALA A 73 24.31 0.97 9.98
CA ALA A 73 25.52 0.17 9.92
C ALA A 73 25.23 -1.32 10.20
N GLY A 74 26.19 -2.17 9.88
CA GLY A 74 26.08 -3.63 10.08
C GLY A 74 25.48 -4.35 8.87
N ASP A 75 25.21 -5.62 9.03
CA ASP A 75 24.79 -6.56 7.99
C ASP A 75 23.31 -6.97 8.05
N THR A 76 22.53 -6.31 8.91
CA THR A 76 21.10 -6.66 9.15
C THR A 76 20.28 -6.64 7.86
N VAL A 77 20.46 -5.62 7.02
CA VAL A 77 19.74 -5.50 5.75
C VAL A 77 20.16 -6.61 4.79
N THR A 78 21.46 -6.86 4.65
CA THR A 78 21.99 -7.95 3.81
C THR A 78 21.46 -9.30 4.28
N LYS A 79 21.53 -9.58 5.58
CA LYS A 79 20.98 -10.82 6.15
C LYS A 79 19.49 -10.99 5.92
N TYR A 80 18.74 -9.87 5.92
CA TYR A 80 17.31 -9.90 5.62
C TYR A 80 17.05 -10.27 4.15
N ILE A 81 17.83 -9.71 3.22
CA ILE A 81 17.73 -10.01 1.79
C ILE A 81 18.11 -11.47 1.54
N ASP A 82 19.20 -11.95 2.12
CA ASP A 82 19.61 -13.35 2.04
C ASP A 82 18.51 -14.29 2.58
N ALA A 83 17.85 -13.89 3.67
CA ALA A 83 16.75 -14.64 4.24
C ALA A 83 15.52 -14.67 3.31
N ILE A 84 15.19 -13.55 2.61
CA ILE A 84 14.13 -13.52 1.60
C ILE A 84 14.41 -14.52 0.48
N HIS A 85 15.62 -14.49 -0.09
CA HIS A 85 16.00 -15.44 -1.15
C HIS A 85 15.88 -16.89 -0.68
N LYS A 86 16.36 -17.18 0.52
CA LYS A 86 16.23 -18.51 1.13
C LYS A 86 14.77 -18.90 1.38
N GLU A 87 13.93 -17.98 1.83
CA GLU A 87 12.51 -18.23 2.04
C GLU A 87 11.80 -18.50 0.71
N ILE A 88 12.12 -17.73 -0.34
CA ILE A 88 11.62 -17.99 -1.70
C ILE A 88 11.94 -19.43 -2.11
N ASP A 89 13.19 -19.85 -1.99
CA ASP A 89 13.60 -21.22 -2.35
C ASP A 89 12.86 -22.28 -1.54
N LEU A 90 12.77 -22.11 -0.22
CA LEU A 90 12.11 -23.06 0.68
C LEU A 90 10.61 -23.19 0.38
N VAL A 91 9.91 -22.07 0.22
CA VAL A 91 8.45 -22.06 -0.05
C VAL A 91 8.16 -22.60 -1.44
N THR A 92 8.90 -22.14 -2.43
CA THR A 92 8.62 -22.50 -3.82
C THR A 92 9.03 -23.92 -4.17
N ALA A 93 9.88 -24.58 -3.38
CA ALA A 93 10.21 -26.00 -3.55
C ALA A 93 8.97 -26.92 -3.47
N HIS A 94 7.92 -26.49 -2.77
CA HIS A 94 6.69 -27.27 -2.56
C HIS A 94 5.51 -26.83 -3.45
N ILE A 95 5.72 -25.82 -4.29
CA ILE A 95 4.70 -25.28 -5.19
C ILE A 95 4.87 -25.90 -6.59
N ASP A 96 3.74 -26.28 -7.21
CA ASP A 96 3.73 -26.75 -8.60
C ASP A 96 4.27 -25.66 -9.54
N LYS A 97 5.40 -25.96 -10.19
CA LYS A 97 6.12 -25.03 -11.07
C LYS A 97 5.40 -24.70 -12.37
N THR A 98 4.32 -25.39 -12.69
CA THR A 98 3.47 -25.08 -13.87
C THR A 98 2.46 -23.97 -13.59
N ARG A 99 2.23 -23.63 -12.34
CA ARG A 99 1.30 -22.56 -11.94
C ARG A 99 1.85 -21.18 -12.28
N PRO A 100 1.13 -20.36 -13.05
CA PRO A 100 1.62 -19.06 -13.45
C PRO A 100 1.46 -18.01 -12.34
N ILE A 101 2.43 -17.12 -12.22
CA ILE A 101 2.35 -15.91 -11.38
C ILE A 101 1.31 -14.97 -12.00
N SER A 102 0.32 -14.56 -11.22
CA SER A 102 -0.63 -13.50 -11.55
C SER A 102 -0.29 -12.17 -10.90
N GLN A 103 0.37 -12.20 -9.72
CA GLN A 103 0.70 -11.01 -8.96
C GLN A 103 1.98 -11.20 -8.14
N ILE A 104 2.80 -10.16 -8.08
CA ILE A 104 3.85 -9.98 -7.08
C ILE A 104 3.63 -8.60 -6.45
N HIS A 105 3.60 -8.52 -5.12
CA HIS A 105 3.40 -7.26 -4.41
C HIS A 105 4.51 -7.03 -3.39
N PHE A 106 5.23 -5.92 -3.54
CA PHE A 106 6.23 -5.45 -2.58
C PHE A 106 5.60 -4.38 -1.68
N GLY A 107 5.48 -4.68 -0.39
CA GLY A 107 4.87 -3.78 0.59
C GLY A 107 5.56 -3.81 1.94
N GLY A 108 4.92 -3.22 2.95
CA GLY A 108 5.36 -3.31 4.34
C GLY A 108 5.72 -1.98 4.99
N GLY A 109 6.99 -1.71 5.22
CA GLY A 109 7.51 -0.41 5.68
C GLY A 109 7.58 0.56 4.51
N SER A 110 8.66 0.49 3.75
CA SER A 110 8.79 1.15 2.46
C SER A 110 9.78 0.37 1.59
N PRO A 111 9.31 -0.41 0.62
CA PRO A 111 10.20 -1.14 -0.29
C PRO A 111 11.26 -0.22 -0.92
N THR A 112 10.89 1.00 -1.28
CA THR A 112 11.78 2.00 -1.87
C THR A 112 12.79 2.62 -0.88
N ALA A 113 12.85 2.15 0.35
CA ALA A 113 14.00 2.41 1.22
C ALA A 113 15.22 1.58 0.80
N MET A 114 15.00 0.46 0.07
CA MET A 114 16.02 -0.40 -0.48
C MET A 114 16.54 0.13 -1.82
N PRO A 115 17.79 -0.21 -2.21
CA PRO A 115 18.27 0.04 -3.56
C PRO A 115 17.38 -0.64 -4.62
N THR A 116 17.14 0.04 -5.75
CA THR A 116 16.30 -0.49 -6.84
C THR A 116 16.86 -1.78 -7.44
N SER A 117 18.19 -1.95 -7.43
CA SER A 117 18.88 -3.18 -7.87
C SER A 117 18.52 -4.39 -7.02
N VAL A 118 18.36 -4.22 -5.70
CA VAL A 118 17.95 -5.30 -4.79
C VAL A 118 16.49 -5.70 -5.04
N LEU A 119 15.60 -4.72 -5.23
CA LEU A 119 14.20 -5.01 -5.56
C LEU A 119 14.07 -5.75 -6.90
N LYS A 120 14.89 -5.38 -7.87
CA LYS A 120 15.00 -6.05 -9.17
C LYS A 120 15.44 -7.50 -8.99
N GLU A 121 16.51 -7.74 -8.26
CA GLU A 121 17.07 -9.08 -8.01
C GLU A 121 16.05 -10.02 -7.37
N ILE A 122 15.34 -9.57 -6.33
CA ILE A 122 14.30 -10.37 -5.67
C ILE A 122 13.15 -10.67 -6.64
N ASN A 123 12.72 -9.69 -7.43
CA ASN A 123 11.66 -9.87 -8.41
C ASN A 123 12.07 -10.87 -9.51
N GLU A 124 13.27 -10.74 -10.05
CA GLU A 124 13.82 -11.66 -11.06
C GLU A 124 13.98 -13.08 -10.50
N HIS A 125 14.31 -13.25 -9.20
CA HIS A 125 14.37 -14.56 -8.58
C HIS A 125 13.01 -15.27 -8.66
N LEU A 126 11.92 -14.62 -8.24
CA LEU A 126 10.57 -15.20 -8.37
C LEU A 126 10.17 -15.47 -9.82
N LEU A 127 10.42 -14.53 -10.72
CA LEU A 127 10.08 -14.65 -12.14
C LEU A 127 10.88 -15.76 -12.83
N SER A 128 12.07 -16.13 -12.33
CA SER A 128 12.85 -17.24 -12.85
C SER A 128 12.30 -18.62 -12.48
N LEU A 129 11.49 -18.71 -11.42
CA LEU A 129 11.00 -19.97 -10.86
C LEU A 129 9.67 -20.42 -11.43
N PHE A 130 8.88 -19.52 -11.99
CA PHE A 130 7.51 -19.78 -12.45
C PHE A 130 7.20 -19.04 -13.77
N PRO A 131 6.35 -19.61 -14.64
CA PRO A 131 5.78 -18.84 -15.73
C PRO A 131 4.89 -17.72 -15.19
N THR A 132 4.55 -16.76 -16.03
CA THR A 132 3.58 -15.71 -15.71
C THR A 132 2.32 -15.85 -16.55
N ILE A 133 1.20 -15.29 -16.08
CA ILE A 133 0.07 -15.01 -16.98
C ILE A 133 0.49 -13.96 -18.00
N GLU A 134 -0.30 -13.74 -19.05
CA GLU A 134 0.01 -12.77 -20.12
C GLU A 134 0.29 -11.36 -19.61
N LYS A 135 -0.46 -10.90 -18.58
CA LYS A 135 -0.30 -9.58 -17.97
C LYS A 135 -0.25 -9.71 -16.44
N PRO A 136 0.89 -10.11 -15.86
CA PRO A 136 1.03 -10.19 -14.41
C PRO A 136 1.04 -8.78 -13.82
N GLU A 137 0.44 -8.61 -12.65
CA GLU A 137 0.58 -7.39 -11.87
C GLU A 137 1.81 -7.50 -10.98
N ILE A 138 2.79 -6.61 -11.18
CA ILE A 138 3.98 -6.51 -10.33
C ILE A 138 3.95 -5.15 -9.66
N ALA A 139 3.51 -5.15 -8.40
CA ALA A 139 3.17 -3.96 -7.64
C ALA A 139 4.24 -3.60 -6.61
N ILE A 140 4.42 -2.31 -6.38
CA ILE A 140 5.34 -1.80 -5.36
C ILE A 140 4.76 -0.58 -4.65
N GLU A 141 4.90 -0.56 -3.30
CA GLU A 141 4.60 0.60 -2.47
C GLU A 141 5.80 1.54 -2.42
N CYS A 142 5.58 2.81 -2.76
CA CYS A 142 6.63 3.80 -2.93
C CYS A 142 6.52 4.97 -1.95
N HIS A 143 7.65 5.35 -1.37
CA HIS A 143 7.81 6.62 -0.66
C HIS A 143 8.47 7.63 -1.61
N PRO A 144 7.75 8.67 -2.11
CA PRO A 144 8.27 9.53 -3.17
C PRO A 144 9.46 10.40 -2.74
N GLY A 145 9.65 10.61 -1.42
CA GLY A 145 10.80 11.31 -0.89
C GLY A 145 12.09 10.48 -0.79
N TYR A 146 12.07 9.22 -1.24
CA TYR A 146 13.27 8.35 -1.19
C TYR A 146 13.90 8.11 -2.56
N LEU A 147 13.19 8.41 -3.64
CA LEU A 147 13.55 8.07 -4.99
C LEU A 147 14.00 9.29 -5.80
N THR A 148 15.04 9.10 -6.61
CA THR A 148 15.48 10.00 -7.66
C THR A 148 14.73 9.69 -8.96
N GLU A 149 14.90 10.50 -10.00
CA GLU A 149 14.35 10.26 -11.33
C GLU A 149 14.88 8.95 -11.94
N GLU A 150 16.16 8.67 -11.73
CA GLU A 150 16.80 7.43 -12.15
C GLU A 150 16.19 6.22 -11.43
N ASP A 151 15.93 6.32 -10.12
CA ASP A 151 15.31 5.23 -9.36
C ASP A 151 13.91 4.89 -9.89
N TRP A 152 13.08 5.89 -10.22
CA TRP A 152 11.77 5.68 -10.83
C TRP A 152 11.88 4.94 -12.17
N THR A 153 12.82 5.37 -13.00
CA THR A 153 13.10 4.72 -14.29
C THR A 153 13.61 3.29 -14.09
N ASN A 154 14.50 3.06 -13.13
CA ASN A 154 15.02 1.73 -12.81
C ASN A 154 13.92 0.78 -12.32
N LEU A 155 12.96 1.27 -11.54
CA LEU A 155 11.81 0.47 -11.09
C LEU A 155 10.93 0.05 -12.27
N THR A 156 10.60 0.96 -13.20
CA THR A 156 9.82 0.61 -14.39
C THR A 156 10.55 -0.41 -15.27
N ASN A 157 11.87 -0.33 -15.38
CA ASN A 157 12.71 -1.28 -16.10
C ASN A 157 12.92 -2.63 -15.38
N SER A 158 12.43 -2.73 -14.11
CA SER A 158 12.54 -3.93 -13.27
C SER A 158 11.24 -4.71 -13.18
N HIS A 159 10.42 -4.64 -14.23
CA HIS A 159 9.11 -5.29 -14.38
C HIS A 159 7.98 -4.73 -13.50
N PHE A 160 8.23 -3.74 -12.65
CA PHE A 160 7.14 -3.11 -11.90
C PHE A 160 6.21 -2.35 -12.84
N ASN A 161 4.91 -2.66 -12.76
CA ASN A 161 3.87 -2.08 -13.63
C ASN A 161 2.69 -1.52 -12.85
N ARG A 162 2.73 -1.60 -11.50
CA ARG A 162 1.77 -0.95 -10.61
C ARG A 162 2.50 -0.30 -9.45
N PHE A 163 2.25 0.99 -9.27
CA PHE A 163 2.90 1.82 -8.25
C PHE A 163 1.86 2.39 -7.29
N SER A 164 2.02 2.14 -5.99
CA SER A 164 1.26 2.82 -4.92
C SER A 164 2.14 3.89 -4.31
N ILE A 165 1.81 5.15 -4.52
CA ILE A 165 2.60 6.29 -4.07
C ILE A 165 1.98 6.86 -2.81
N GLY A 166 2.65 6.66 -1.68
CA GLY A 166 2.23 7.24 -0.41
C GLY A 166 2.53 8.74 -0.35
N VAL A 167 1.66 9.57 -0.91
CA VAL A 167 1.76 11.03 -0.87
C VAL A 167 1.42 11.55 0.53
N GLN A 168 0.29 11.11 1.07
CA GLN A 168 -0.32 11.41 2.37
C GLN A 168 -0.85 12.83 2.49
N ASP A 169 -0.05 13.85 2.23
CA ASP A 169 -0.39 15.27 2.19
C ASP A 169 0.60 16.02 1.30
N LEU A 170 0.24 17.25 0.89
CA LEU A 170 1.09 18.14 0.10
C LEU A 170 1.58 19.35 0.90
N ASP A 171 0.99 19.62 2.07
CA ASP A 171 1.42 20.70 2.96
C ASP A 171 2.68 20.28 3.73
N GLU A 172 3.77 21.01 3.52
CA GLU A 172 5.06 20.75 4.18
C GLU A 172 4.97 20.80 5.70
N LYS A 173 4.11 21.67 6.27
CA LYS A 173 3.90 21.76 7.71
C LYS A 173 3.26 20.48 8.25
N VAL A 174 2.27 19.95 7.55
CA VAL A 174 1.64 18.66 7.88
C VAL A 174 2.68 17.56 7.81
N LEU A 175 3.37 17.41 6.68
CA LEU A 175 4.38 16.36 6.46
C LEU A 175 5.50 16.43 7.52
N LYS A 176 6.03 17.62 7.79
CA LYS A 176 7.07 17.83 8.80
C LYS A 176 6.58 17.42 10.20
N THR A 177 5.35 17.78 10.55
CA THR A 177 4.74 17.45 11.85
C THR A 177 4.59 15.94 12.05
N VAL A 178 4.21 15.24 11.00
CA VAL A 178 4.07 13.77 11.06
C VAL A 178 5.39 13.03 10.81
N GLY A 179 6.50 13.75 10.66
CA GLY A 179 7.82 13.17 10.46
C GLY A 179 8.01 12.51 9.08
N ARG A 180 7.26 12.94 8.06
CA ARG A 180 7.38 12.44 6.70
C ARG A 180 8.21 13.37 5.81
N THR A 181 9.09 12.76 5.02
CA THR A 181 9.86 13.50 4.01
C THR A 181 8.94 13.81 2.81
N PRO A 182 8.91 15.05 2.31
CA PRO A 182 8.20 15.39 1.08
C PRO A 182 8.71 14.60 -0.13
N SER A 183 7.98 14.64 -1.23
CA SER A 183 8.47 14.09 -2.52
C SER A 183 9.75 14.79 -2.97
N ASN A 184 10.73 14.01 -3.47
CA ASN A 184 11.98 14.55 -4.03
C ASN A 184 11.77 15.23 -5.40
N LEU A 185 10.75 14.78 -6.13
CA LEU A 185 10.41 15.30 -7.45
C LEU A 185 8.99 15.84 -7.44
N PRO A 186 8.65 16.77 -8.34
CA PRO A 186 7.26 17.10 -8.61
C PRO A 186 6.46 15.84 -8.96
N LEU A 187 5.24 15.71 -8.43
CA LEU A 187 4.41 14.54 -8.69
C LEU A 187 4.08 14.39 -10.17
N GLU A 188 3.98 15.50 -10.91
CA GLU A 188 3.80 15.54 -12.37
C GLU A 188 4.94 14.82 -13.10
N THR A 189 6.17 15.02 -12.66
CA THR A 189 7.35 14.35 -13.21
C THR A 189 7.27 12.84 -12.96
N ILE A 190 6.96 12.43 -11.73
CA ILE A 190 6.79 11.02 -11.37
C ILE A 190 5.69 10.38 -12.23
N MET A 191 4.53 11.04 -12.32
CA MET A 191 3.41 10.57 -13.14
C MET A 191 3.79 10.44 -14.62
N GLY A 192 4.57 11.39 -15.16
CA GLY A 192 5.07 11.33 -16.53
C GLY A 192 5.94 10.10 -16.79
N ILE A 193 6.88 9.80 -15.89
CA ILE A 193 7.76 8.62 -16.00
C ILE A 193 6.91 7.33 -15.99
N LEU A 194 6.03 7.19 -15.01
CA LEU A 194 5.23 5.98 -14.83
C LEU A 194 4.26 5.75 -15.99
N ARG A 195 3.62 6.79 -16.48
CA ARG A 195 2.72 6.71 -17.65
C ARG A 195 3.44 6.37 -18.95
N ASN A 196 4.60 6.94 -19.18
CA ASN A 196 5.41 6.60 -20.33
C ASN A 196 5.82 5.11 -20.34
N ALA A 197 5.93 4.51 -19.16
CA ALA A 197 6.15 3.07 -18.97
C ALA A 197 4.86 2.23 -19.03
N GLY A 198 3.69 2.84 -19.18
CA GLY A 198 2.40 2.14 -19.20
C GLY A 198 1.96 1.58 -17.83
N ALA A 199 2.51 2.12 -16.74
CA ALA A 199 2.21 1.65 -15.40
C ALA A 199 0.88 2.19 -14.87
N THR A 200 0.20 1.39 -14.05
CA THR A 200 -0.97 1.80 -13.25
C THR A 200 -0.50 2.48 -11.96
N VAL A 201 -1.11 3.61 -11.62
CA VAL A 201 -0.71 4.41 -10.46
C VAL A 201 -1.86 4.56 -9.48
N ASN A 202 -1.56 4.24 -8.22
CA ASN A 202 -2.38 4.57 -7.06
C ASN A 202 -1.70 5.67 -6.25
N MET A 203 -2.47 6.64 -5.75
CA MET A 203 -1.99 7.65 -4.80
C MET A 203 -2.72 7.52 -3.48
N ASP A 204 -1.96 7.45 -2.39
CA ASP A 204 -2.48 7.38 -1.02
C ASP A 204 -2.42 8.74 -0.34
N PHE A 205 -3.57 9.19 0.17
CA PHE A 205 -3.71 10.37 1.00
C PHE A 205 -4.22 10.00 2.39
N LEU A 206 -3.81 10.75 3.40
CA LEU A 206 -4.18 10.51 4.79
C LEU A 206 -4.84 11.76 5.37
N PHE A 207 -6.08 11.66 5.82
CA PHE A 207 -6.78 12.76 6.47
C PHE A 207 -6.96 12.56 7.97
N GLY A 208 -7.20 13.67 8.67
CA GLY A 208 -7.31 13.69 10.13
C GLY A 208 -5.96 13.88 10.84
N LEU A 209 -4.95 14.38 10.15
CA LEU A 209 -3.66 14.76 10.69
C LEU A 209 -3.71 16.16 11.31
N PRO A 210 -2.77 16.51 12.24
CA PRO A 210 -2.64 17.87 12.75
C PRO A 210 -2.50 18.90 11.63
N TYR A 211 -3.09 20.07 11.82
CA TYR A 211 -3.09 21.22 10.88
C TYR A 211 -3.89 21.03 9.60
N GLN A 212 -4.45 19.87 9.32
CA GLN A 212 -5.36 19.71 8.20
C GLN A 212 -6.73 20.35 8.49
N THR A 213 -7.33 20.91 7.46
CA THR A 213 -8.72 21.37 7.42
C THR A 213 -9.44 20.76 6.23
N PRO A 214 -10.79 20.80 6.17
CA PRO A 214 -11.52 20.34 4.98
C PRO A 214 -11.03 21.03 3.70
N GLU A 215 -10.75 22.33 3.74
CA GLU A 215 -10.28 23.12 2.61
C GLU A 215 -8.85 22.76 2.18
N SER A 216 -7.94 22.50 3.14
CA SER A 216 -6.58 22.09 2.82
C SER A 216 -6.56 20.68 2.23
N PHE A 217 -7.37 19.77 2.76
CA PHE A 217 -7.48 18.42 2.23
C PHE A 217 -8.15 18.39 0.85
N ALA A 218 -9.17 19.22 0.62
CA ALA A 218 -9.77 19.41 -0.70
C ALA A 218 -8.73 19.77 -1.76
N LYS A 219 -7.83 20.71 -1.47
CA LYS A 219 -6.73 21.10 -2.37
C LYS A 219 -5.80 19.94 -2.72
N ASN A 220 -5.51 19.07 -1.76
CA ASN A 220 -4.73 17.86 -2.01
C ASN A 220 -5.43 16.95 -3.03
N ILE A 221 -6.74 16.75 -2.87
CA ILE A 221 -7.54 15.92 -3.77
C ILE A 221 -7.70 16.56 -5.15
N GLU A 222 -7.94 17.88 -5.24
CA GLU A 222 -8.00 18.59 -6.51
C GLU A 222 -6.70 18.47 -7.31
N LEU A 223 -5.55 18.55 -6.64
CA LEU A 223 -4.26 18.35 -7.29
C LEU A 223 -4.10 16.89 -7.75
N ALA A 224 -4.47 15.93 -6.91
CA ALA A 224 -4.44 14.52 -7.27
C ALA A 224 -5.33 14.23 -8.50
N ILE A 225 -6.53 14.80 -8.55
CA ILE A 225 -7.43 14.69 -9.71
C ILE A 225 -6.78 15.23 -10.99
N LYS A 226 -6.08 16.36 -10.92
CA LYS A 226 -5.34 16.92 -12.08
C LYS A 226 -4.23 16.00 -12.58
N LEU A 227 -3.59 15.26 -11.68
CA LEU A 227 -2.59 14.27 -12.02
C LEU A 227 -3.20 12.99 -12.63
N HIS A 228 -4.50 12.80 -12.43
CA HIS A 228 -5.30 11.72 -13.01
C HIS A 228 -4.74 10.31 -12.72
N PRO A 229 -4.42 9.93 -11.47
CA PRO A 229 -4.03 8.56 -11.17
C PRO A 229 -5.17 7.58 -11.45
N ASP A 230 -4.85 6.31 -11.67
CA ASP A 230 -5.87 5.28 -11.91
C ASP A 230 -6.68 5.00 -10.65
N ARG A 231 -6.04 5.12 -9.49
CA ARG A 231 -6.63 4.84 -8.17
C ARG A 231 -6.22 5.92 -7.17
N LEU A 232 -7.12 6.20 -6.25
CA LEU A 232 -6.92 7.10 -5.11
C LEU A 232 -7.44 6.43 -3.84
N VAL A 233 -6.66 6.54 -2.77
CA VAL A 233 -7.07 6.08 -1.45
C VAL A 233 -6.99 7.25 -0.46
N THR A 234 -8.08 7.46 0.29
CA THR A 234 -8.20 8.51 1.30
C THR A 234 -8.31 7.87 2.67
N PHE A 235 -7.17 7.50 3.27
CA PHE A 235 -7.16 6.87 4.59
C PHE A 235 -7.50 7.86 5.70
N SER A 236 -8.35 7.43 6.64
CA SER A 236 -8.54 8.13 7.89
C SER A 236 -7.41 7.81 8.87
N TYR A 237 -6.76 8.83 9.44
CA TYR A 237 -5.80 8.62 10.50
C TYR A 237 -6.45 7.95 11.72
N GLY A 238 -5.94 6.77 12.08
CA GLY A 238 -6.29 6.02 13.28
C GLY A 238 -5.33 6.37 14.43
N HIS A 239 -5.85 7.05 15.45
CA HIS A 239 -5.06 7.43 16.62
C HIS A 239 -5.15 6.34 17.70
N VAL A 240 -4.05 5.58 17.86
CA VAL A 240 -3.94 4.45 18.79
C VAL A 240 -2.63 4.51 19.59
N PRO A 241 -2.38 5.59 20.36
CA PRO A 241 -1.09 5.85 21.01
C PRO A 241 -0.73 4.81 22.07
N TRP A 242 -1.69 4.05 22.57
CA TRP A 242 -1.46 2.93 23.49
C TRP A 242 -0.83 1.71 22.80
N VAL A 243 -0.96 1.59 21.45
CA VAL A 243 -0.25 0.59 20.64
C VAL A 243 1.05 1.19 20.09
N PHE A 244 0.98 2.38 19.50
CA PHE A 244 2.11 3.06 18.87
C PHE A 244 2.47 4.35 19.61
N LYS A 245 3.33 4.26 20.62
CA LYS A 245 3.74 5.41 21.48
C LYS A 245 4.20 6.63 20.69
N ARG A 246 4.77 6.45 19.49
CA ARG A 246 5.21 7.56 18.63
C ARG A 246 4.06 8.47 18.18
N GLN A 247 2.82 7.99 18.19
CA GLN A 247 1.64 8.78 17.84
C GLN A 247 1.33 9.87 18.89
N GLN A 248 1.79 9.73 20.14
CA GLN A 248 1.61 10.73 21.20
C GLN A 248 2.22 12.10 20.84
N VAL A 249 3.23 12.12 19.97
CA VAL A 249 3.81 13.39 19.48
C VAL A 249 2.77 14.23 18.76
N LEU A 250 1.81 13.61 18.08
CA LEU A 250 0.79 14.30 17.30
C LEU A 250 -0.27 14.99 18.17
N GLU A 251 -0.52 14.49 19.39
CA GLU A 251 -1.49 15.08 20.32
C GLU A 251 -1.14 16.52 20.68
N LYS A 252 0.17 16.84 20.77
CA LYS A 252 0.68 18.19 21.08
C LYS A 252 0.35 19.23 20.02
N HIS A 253 0.04 18.79 18.81
CA HIS A 253 -0.26 19.64 17.66
C HIS A 253 -1.75 19.82 17.40
N GLY A 254 -2.60 19.14 18.20
CA GLY A 254 -4.06 19.14 18.04
C GLY A 254 -4.51 18.25 16.87
N LEU A 255 -5.33 17.27 17.18
CA LEU A 255 -5.97 16.43 16.17
C LEU A 255 -7.33 17.01 15.80
N PRO A 256 -7.75 16.93 14.52
CA PRO A 256 -9.06 17.38 14.11
C PRO A 256 -10.17 16.62 14.85
N GLN A 257 -11.24 17.33 15.19
CA GLN A 257 -12.43 16.74 15.78
C GLN A 257 -13.13 15.78 14.79
N PRO A 258 -13.94 14.83 15.29
CA PRO A 258 -14.60 13.83 14.44
C PRO A 258 -15.42 14.42 13.30
N GLU A 259 -16.14 15.52 13.57
CA GLU A 259 -16.97 16.23 12.58
C GLU A 259 -16.10 16.84 11.47
N VAL A 260 -14.94 17.38 11.83
CA VAL A 260 -13.98 17.94 10.85
C VAL A 260 -13.39 16.81 9.98
N LYS A 261 -13.08 15.66 10.59
CA LYS A 261 -12.63 14.47 9.82
C LYS A 261 -13.71 13.99 8.87
N GLN A 262 -14.98 13.95 9.31
CA GLN A 262 -16.09 13.58 8.43
C GLN A 262 -16.21 14.56 7.26
N GLN A 263 -16.13 15.87 7.52
CA GLN A 263 -16.15 16.89 6.46
C GLN A 263 -15.01 16.73 5.46
N MET A 264 -13.80 16.38 5.92
CA MET A 264 -12.66 16.09 5.02
C MET A 264 -12.99 14.92 4.08
N TYR A 265 -13.55 13.82 4.64
CA TYR A 265 -13.93 12.66 3.85
C TYR A 265 -15.04 12.98 2.84
N ASP A 266 -16.12 13.61 3.30
CA ASP A 266 -17.26 13.94 2.45
C ASP A 266 -16.84 14.87 1.30
N THR A 267 -16.00 15.87 1.59
CA THR A 267 -15.47 16.79 0.59
C THR A 267 -14.62 16.05 -0.45
N ALA A 268 -13.71 15.18 0.02
CA ALA A 268 -12.87 14.38 -0.87
C ALA A 268 -13.70 13.44 -1.75
N ALA A 269 -14.67 12.73 -1.17
CA ALA A 269 -15.55 11.81 -1.89
C ALA A 269 -16.37 12.53 -2.97
N ASN A 270 -16.93 13.71 -2.65
CA ASN A 270 -17.68 14.51 -3.61
C ASN A 270 -16.81 14.97 -4.78
N LEU A 271 -15.61 15.53 -4.50
CA LEU A 271 -14.67 15.96 -5.54
C LEU A 271 -14.26 14.80 -6.46
N LEU A 272 -13.99 13.62 -5.88
CA LEU A 272 -13.60 12.44 -6.64
C LEU A 272 -14.77 11.92 -7.51
N HIS A 273 -16.00 11.89 -6.99
CA HIS A 273 -17.18 11.50 -7.75
C HIS A 273 -17.47 12.49 -8.90
N GLU A 274 -17.37 13.79 -8.65
CA GLU A 274 -17.53 14.84 -9.69
C GLU A 274 -16.47 14.71 -10.78
N ALA A 275 -15.25 14.28 -10.43
CA ALA A 275 -14.16 13.98 -11.37
C ALA A 275 -14.30 12.62 -12.08
N GLY A 276 -15.37 11.85 -11.81
CA GLY A 276 -15.67 10.59 -12.47
C GLY A 276 -15.15 9.33 -11.78
N TYR A 277 -14.41 9.45 -10.68
CA TYR A 277 -13.96 8.29 -9.91
C TYR A 277 -15.14 7.56 -9.27
N LYS A 278 -15.02 6.25 -9.13
CA LYS A 278 -16.00 5.34 -8.52
C LYS A 278 -15.49 4.81 -7.19
N SER A 279 -16.33 4.85 -6.17
CA SER A 279 -16.05 4.17 -4.90
C SER A 279 -16.14 2.67 -5.08
N ILE A 280 -15.12 1.93 -4.62
CA ILE A 280 -15.13 0.46 -4.60
C ILE A 280 -15.30 -0.13 -3.20
N GLY A 281 -15.26 0.71 -2.20
CA GLY A 281 -15.49 0.38 -0.79
C GLY A 281 -14.54 1.10 0.14
N LEU A 282 -14.98 1.34 1.37
CA LEU A 282 -14.28 2.12 2.39
C LEU A 282 -13.78 3.47 1.84
N ASP A 283 -12.48 3.59 1.68
CA ASP A 283 -11.72 4.79 1.37
C ASP A 283 -11.03 4.73 -0.02
N HIS A 284 -11.44 3.77 -0.88
CA HIS A 284 -10.85 3.53 -2.19
C HIS A 284 -11.71 4.04 -3.33
N PHE A 285 -11.10 4.79 -4.23
CA PHE A 285 -11.70 5.36 -5.42
C PHE A 285 -10.86 5.02 -6.66
N VAL A 286 -11.51 4.64 -7.73
CA VAL A 286 -10.84 4.21 -8.96
C VAL A 286 -11.53 4.81 -10.19
N LEU A 287 -10.80 4.90 -11.31
CA LEU A 287 -11.42 5.24 -12.60
C LEU A 287 -12.38 4.13 -13.05
N PRO A 288 -13.44 4.45 -13.84
CA PRO A 288 -14.42 3.45 -14.29
C PRO A 288 -13.83 2.31 -15.11
N GLU A 289 -12.70 2.56 -15.78
CA GLU A 289 -12.01 1.56 -16.60
C GLU A 289 -11.13 0.62 -15.78
N ASP A 290 -10.91 0.91 -14.49
CA ASP A 290 -10.07 0.08 -13.61
C ASP A 290 -10.71 -1.31 -13.39
N GLU A 291 -9.85 -2.32 -13.34
CA GLU A 291 -10.28 -3.72 -13.14
C GLU A 291 -11.02 -3.93 -11.82
N LEU A 292 -10.72 -3.15 -10.78
CA LEU A 292 -11.40 -3.27 -9.47
C LEU A 292 -12.85 -2.84 -9.56
N TYR A 293 -13.16 -1.77 -10.30
CA TYR A 293 -14.54 -1.33 -10.48
C TYR A 293 -15.33 -2.33 -11.33
N LYS A 294 -14.75 -2.82 -12.42
CA LYS A 294 -15.36 -3.88 -13.25
C LYS A 294 -15.62 -5.15 -12.45
N ALA A 295 -14.68 -5.53 -11.58
CA ALA A 295 -14.86 -6.69 -10.70
C ALA A 295 -15.95 -6.45 -9.65
N LEU A 296 -16.08 -5.22 -9.12
CA LEU A 296 -17.16 -4.87 -8.21
C LEU A 296 -18.53 -5.04 -8.88
N GLU A 297 -18.69 -4.50 -10.09
CA GLU A 297 -19.95 -4.62 -10.85
C GLU A 297 -20.32 -6.08 -11.18
N GLN A 298 -19.31 -6.94 -11.33
CA GLN A 298 -19.50 -8.37 -11.61
C GLN A 298 -19.59 -9.23 -10.35
N GLY A 299 -19.47 -8.66 -9.15
CA GLY A 299 -19.43 -9.42 -7.90
C GLY A 299 -18.16 -10.27 -7.71
N LEU A 300 -17.07 -9.92 -8.41
CA LEU A 300 -15.79 -10.63 -8.40
C LEU A 300 -14.70 -9.90 -7.60
N LEU A 301 -15.02 -8.74 -7.03
CA LEU A 301 -14.07 -8.00 -6.21
C LEU A 301 -13.83 -8.72 -4.88
N HIS A 302 -12.57 -8.89 -4.54
CA HIS A 302 -12.15 -9.47 -3.26
C HIS A 302 -11.36 -8.47 -2.43
N ARG A 303 -11.33 -8.73 -1.14
CA ARG A 303 -10.47 -8.00 -0.21
C ARG A 303 -9.67 -8.99 0.63
N ASN A 304 -8.37 -8.79 0.66
CA ASN A 304 -7.43 -9.51 1.52
C ASN A 304 -6.65 -8.52 2.40
N PHE A 305 -5.60 -8.99 3.07
CA PHE A 305 -4.77 -8.15 3.94
C PHE A 305 -4.04 -7.01 3.20
N GLN A 306 -3.81 -7.14 1.90
CA GLN A 306 -3.20 -6.10 1.06
C GLN A 306 -4.19 -5.00 0.65
N GLY A 307 -5.49 -5.30 0.61
CA GLY A 307 -6.55 -4.41 0.15
C GLY A 307 -7.49 -5.08 -0.86
N TYR A 308 -8.09 -4.29 -1.74
CA TYR A 308 -8.94 -4.79 -2.81
C TYR A 308 -8.12 -5.40 -3.94
N CYS A 309 -8.52 -6.55 -4.43
CA CYS A 309 -7.84 -7.23 -5.53
C CYS A 309 -8.81 -8.08 -6.38
N THR A 310 -8.36 -8.37 -7.61
CA THR A 310 -9.03 -9.25 -8.58
C THR A 310 -8.21 -10.49 -8.87
N ARG A 311 -6.99 -10.55 -8.38
CA ARG A 311 -6.03 -11.63 -8.65
C ARG A 311 -6.21 -12.75 -7.62
N ARG A 312 -6.63 -13.91 -8.08
CA ARG A 312 -6.74 -15.13 -7.29
C ARG A 312 -5.93 -16.23 -7.91
#